data_cca421cc93716d15328a788c64bb6cc7
#
_entry.id   cca421cc93716d15328a788c64bb6cc7
#
_cell.length_a   1.000
_cell.length_b   1.000
_cell.length_c   1.000
_cell.angle_alpha   90.00
_cell.angle_beta   90.00
_cell.angle_gamma   90.00
#
_symmetry.space_group_name_H-M   'P 1'
#
loop_
_entity.id
_entity.type
_entity.pdbx_description
1 polymer ?
#
loop_
_entity_poly.entity_id
_entity_poly.type
_entity_poly.pdbx_seq_one_letter_code
_entity_poly.pdbx_strand_id
1 'polypeptide(L)'
;MFGGDEPATDEVPVPPATGELGVAVQSHWFSVGSIVPWAEAGVGAVATQSFVDPSYGKLGLDLMRAGRSAPDALKGLLAADAGRDVRQVAMIDAQGRVAAHTGAKDIPAAGHRVGVNYSVQANLMLNDKVWPAMAKAFEQSKGDLADKMLSALDAAQAVGGDIRGRQSSALIVVSGKPTGRSWDDRVFDLRVDDSPEPLQELRRLVKLQRAYNHMNAGDVAVEHKDAEAGLREYAAAEALVPDSAEMIYWHAVALVNMKRVEESLPLFRRVFALDANWRTLTTRLPQVGLLPDDRKLIDRITNVQGSR
;
A
#
# COMPACT_ATOMS: atom_id res chain seq x y z
N MET A 1 9.16 46.08 -24.38
CA MET A 1 9.40 44.74 -24.92
C MET A 1 8.47 43.80 -24.13
N PHE A 2 7.45 43.36 -24.77
CA PHE A 2 6.45 42.47 -24.17
C PHE A 2 6.99 41.06 -24.27
N GLY A 3 7.19 40.39 -23.12
CA GLY A 3 7.49 38.96 -23.08
C GLY A 3 6.20 38.18 -23.37
N GLY A 4 6.24 37.35 -24.42
CA GLY A 4 5.10 36.52 -24.80
C GLY A 4 4.86 35.43 -23.76
N ASP A 5 3.63 35.31 -23.29
CA ASP A 5 3.12 34.13 -22.63
C ASP A 5 3.15 32.96 -23.62
N GLU A 6 4.00 31.96 -23.33
CA GLU A 6 3.85 30.67 -24.02
C GLU A 6 2.51 30.06 -23.59
N PRO A 7 1.69 29.60 -24.53
CA PRO A 7 0.44 28.95 -24.17
C PRO A 7 0.77 27.65 -23.43
N ALA A 8 0.21 27.48 -22.23
CA ALA A 8 0.17 26.19 -21.55
C ALA A 8 -0.41 25.16 -22.53
N THR A 9 0.34 24.15 -22.87
CA THR A 9 -0.16 23.03 -23.67
C THR A 9 -1.25 22.35 -22.86
N ASP A 10 -2.48 22.41 -23.34
CA ASP A 10 -3.63 21.64 -22.84
C ASP A 10 -3.42 20.13 -23.16
N GLU A 11 -2.34 19.55 -22.68
CA GLU A 11 -2.21 18.10 -22.65
C GLU A 11 -3.18 17.55 -21.61
N VAL A 12 -4.25 16.95 -22.09
CA VAL A 12 -5.17 16.19 -21.24
C VAL A 12 -4.36 15.11 -20.54
N PRO A 13 -4.33 15.09 -19.20
CA PRO A 13 -3.58 14.06 -18.47
C PRO A 13 -4.02 12.68 -18.92
N VAL A 14 -3.07 11.85 -19.37
CA VAL A 14 -3.35 10.46 -19.69
C VAL A 14 -3.57 9.72 -18.36
N PRO A 15 -4.73 9.08 -18.13
CA PRO A 15 -4.96 8.31 -16.91
C PRO A 15 -3.85 7.27 -16.75
N PRO A 16 -3.42 6.94 -15.51
CA PRO A 16 -2.47 5.88 -15.29
C PRO A 16 -2.98 4.55 -15.86
N ALA A 17 -2.10 3.71 -16.37
CA ALA A 17 -2.45 2.48 -17.08
C ALA A 17 -3.37 1.53 -16.26
N THR A 18 -3.20 1.51 -14.94
CA THR A 18 -4.05 0.74 -13.99
C THR A 18 -5.25 1.54 -13.50
N GLY A 19 -5.19 2.87 -13.58
CA GLY A 19 -6.16 3.78 -12.95
C GLY A 19 -6.08 3.81 -11.43
N GLU A 20 -5.16 3.08 -10.79
CA GLU A 20 -4.98 3.08 -9.34
C GLU A 20 -4.66 4.47 -8.80
N LEU A 21 -5.16 4.76 -7.61
CA LEU A 21 -4.93 6.00 -6.88
C LEU A 21 -4.32 5.68 -5.52
N GLY A 22 -3.39 6.51 -5.05
CA GLY A 22 -2.76 6.23 -3.77
C GLY A 22 -2.05 7.41 -3.16
N VAL A 23 -1.74 7.26 -1.88
CA VAL A 23 -0.94 8.18 -1.08
C VAL A 23 0.03 7.38 -0.22
N ALA A 24 1.28 7.81 -0.17
CA ALA A 24 2.23 7.33 0.82
C ALA A 24 2.82 8.49 1.59
N VAL A 25 3.12 8.27 2.87
CA VAL A 25 3.66 9.29 3.77
C VAL A 25 4.63 8.69 4.77
N GLN A 26 5.64 9.47 5.15
CA GLN A 26 6.49 9.25 6.33
C GLN A 26 6.59 10.56 7.11
N SER A 27 6.66 10.48 8.43
CA SER A 27 6.83 11.64 9.29
C SER A 27 7.46 11.25 10.63
N HIS A 28 8.12 12.22 11.28
CA HIS A 28 8.38 12.16 12.71
C HIS A 28 7.14 12.66 13.48
N TRP A 29 6.07 11.87 13.36
CA TRP A 29 4.80 12.08 14.04
C TRP A 29 4.17 10.72 14.31
N PHE A 30 3.56 10.54 15.50
CA PHE A 30 2.89 9.29 15.85
C PHE A 30 1.68 9.04 14.94
N SER A 31 1.60 7.83 14.36
CA SER A 31 0.44 7.37 13.59
C SER A 31 0.00 8.31 12.45
N VAL A 32 0.97 8.82 11.67
CA VAL A 32 0.71 9.76 10.55
C VAL A 32 -0.32 9.23 9.55
N GLY A 33 -0.41 7.90 9.41
CA GLY A 33 -1.35 7.24 8.53
C GLY A 33 -2.82 7.39 8.90
N SER A 34 -3.13 7.83 10.13
CA SER A 34 -4.50 8.05 10.57
C SER A 34 -5.10 9.39 10.12
N ILE A 35 -4.26 10.35 9.68
CA ILE A 35 -4.69 11.73 9.43
C ILE A 35 -4.27 12.27 8.07
N VAL A 36 -3.15 11.81 7.49
CA VAL A 36 -2.58 12.40 6.26
C VAL A 36 -3.15 11.78 4.99
N PRO A 37 -3.15 10.42 4.77
CA PRO A 37 -3.53 9.84 3.50
C PRO A 37 -5.03 9.52 3.43
N TRP A 38 -5.63 9.90 2.31
CA TRP A 38 -7.03 9.66 1.97
C TRP A 38 -7.13 9.21 0.52
N ALA A 39 -7.87 8.15 0.23
CA ALA A 39 -8.10 7.70 -1.13
C ALA A 39 -9.45 6.99 -1.27
N GLU A 40 -10.06 7.14 -2.45
CA GLU A 40 -11.31 6.48 -2.82
C GLU A 40 -11.28 6.07 -4.29
N ALA A 41 -11.60 4.80 -4.53
CA ALA A 41 -11.59 4.20 -5.87
C ALA A 41 -12.50 4.96 -6.84
N GLY A 42 -11.96 5.28 -8.02
CA GLY A 42 -12.67 6.00 -9.07
C GLY A 42 -12.98 7.47 -8.75
N VAL A 43 -12.51 7.99 -7.62
CA VAL A 43 -12.74 9.38 -7.18
C VAL A 43 -11.46 10.18 -7.15
N GLY A 44 -10.52 9.79 -6.27
CA GLY A 44 -9.29 10.55 -6.10
C GLY A 44 -8.48 10.14 -4.88
N ALA A 45 -7.39 10.87 -4.65
CA ALA A 45 -6.56 10.75 -3.47
C ALA A 45 -6.14 12.13 -2.95
N VAL A 46 -5.98 12.24 -1.63
CA VAL A 46 -5.63 13.48 -0.93
C VAL A 46 -4.56 13.19 0.11
N ALA A 47 -3.52 14.02 0.14
CA ALA A 47 -2.57 14.10 1.23
C ALA A 47 -2.72 15.47 1.91
N THR A 48 -3.02 15.50 3.22
CA THR A 48 -3.10 16.74 4.00
C THR A 48 -2.11 16.67 5.16
N GLN A 49 -1.20 17.64 5.27
CA GLN A 49 -0.07 17.60 6.19
C GLN A 49 0.38 19.00 6.62
N SER A 50 1.52 19.11 7.31
CA SER A 50 2.02 20.30 8.04
C SER A 50 1.17 20.54 9.28
N PHE A 51 0.59 21.71 9.50
CA PHE A 51 -0.48 21.86 10.48
C PHE A 51 -1.73 21.20 9.92
N VAL A 52 -1.80 19.89 10.09
CA VAL A 52 -2.78 19.03 9.43
C VAL A 52 -4.21 19.42 9.74
N ASP A 53 -5.04 19.48 8.70
CA ASP A 53 -6.48 19.54 8.82
C ASP A 53 -7.10 18.36 8.06
N PRO A 54 -7.58 17.31 8.76
CA PRO A 54 -8.15 16.12 8.13
C PRO A 54 -9.39 16.39 7.28
N SER A 55 -10.05 17.56 7.46
CA SER A 55 -11.21 17.93 6.67
C SER A 55 -10.91 18.04 5.17
N TYR A 56 -9.68 18.41 4.78
CA TYR A 56 -9.25 18.43 3.39
C TYR A 56 -9.35 17.04 2.74
N GLY A 57 -9.05 15.97 3.49
CA GLY A 57 -9.18 14.60 3.01
C GLY A 57 -10.63 14.27 2.67
N LYS A 58 -11.51 14.39 3.67
CA LYS A 58 -12.93 14.05 3.51
C LYS A 58 -13.64 14.95 2.50
N LEU A 59 -13.54 16.26 2.67
CA LEU A 59 -14.22 17.24 1.81
C LEU A 59 -13.63 17.27 0.39
N GLY A 60 -12.32 17.07 0.24
CA GLY A 60 -11.67 16.94 -1.06
C GLY A 60 -12.23 15.78 -1.86
N LEU A 61 -12.33 14.59 -1.25
CA LEU A 61 -12.96 13.42 -1.88
C LEU A 61 -14.45 13.66 -2.18
N ASP A 62 -15.21 14.29 -1.28
CA ASP A 62 -16.61 14.60 -1.51
C ASP A 62 -16.81 15.54 -2.72
N LEU A 63 -15.98 16.57 -2.86
CA LEU A 63 -16.02 17.50 -4.00
C LEU A 63 -15.66 16.79 -5.31
N MET A 64 -14.60 15.94 -5.30
CA MET A 64 -14.22 15.17 -6.50
C MET A 64 -15.30 14.14 -6.86
N ARG A 65 -15.94 13.49 -5.90
CA ARG A 65 -17.07 12.58 -6.13
C ARG A 65 -18.28 13.32 -6.73
N ALA A 66 -18.46 14.60 -6.35
CA ALA A 66 -19.49 15.48 -6.94
C ALA A 66 -19.09 16.05 -8.32
N GLY A 67 -17.99 15.58 -8.93
CA GLY A 67 -17.54 15.93 -10.28
C GLY A 67 -16.63 17.16 -10.36
N ARG A 68 -16.16 17.71 -9.23
CA ARG A 68 -15.15 18.78 -9.26
C ARG A 68 -13.78 18.19 -9.57
N SER A 69 -12.97 18.93 -10.33
CA SER A 69 -11.57 18.55 -10.54
C SER A 69 -10.77 18.66 -9.22
N ALA A 70 -9.68 17.90 -9.08
CA ALA A 70 -8.79 18.05 -7.91
C ALA A 70 -8.28 19.49 -7.76
N PRO A 71 -7.87 20.22 -8.83
CA PRO A 71 -7.52 21.64 -8.75
C PRO A 71 -8.67 22.53 -8.23
N ASP A 72 -9.88 22.33 -8.70
CA ASP A 72 -11.04 23.13 -8.26
C ASP A 72 -11.43 22.82 -6.81
N ALA A 73 -11.37 21.54 -6.42
CA ALA A 73 -11.65 21.11 -5.05
C ALA A 73 -10.63 21.74 -4.07
N LEU A 74 -9.33 21.64 -4.37
CA LEU A 74 -8.28 22.24 -3.54
C LEU A 74 -8.42 23.75 -3.46
N LYS A 75 -8.62 24.43 -4.59
CA LYS A 75 -8.81 25.87 -4.65
C LYS A 75 -10.00 26.33 -3.78
N GLY A 76 -11.13 25.62 -3.86
CA GLY A 76 -12.32 25.94 -3.07
C GLY A 76 -12.09 25.78 -1.57
N LEU A 77 -11.45 24.71 -1.14
CA LEU A 77 -11.15 24.46 0.28
C LEU A 77 -10.15 25.47 0.83
N LEU A 78 -9.08 25.79 0.10
CA LEU A 78 -8.11 26.80 0.48
C LEU A 78 -8.73 28.21 0.60
N ALA A 79 -9.69 28.54 -0.25
CA ALA A 79 -10.38 29.85 -0.18
C ALA A 79 -11.22 29.99 1.11
N ALA A 80 -11.74 28.91 1.64
CA ALA A 80 -12.51 28.86 2.87
C ALA A 80 -11.67 28.73 4.15
N ASP A 81 -10.39 28.31 4.05
CA ASP A 81 -9.51 28.09 5.21
C ASP A 81 -8.68 29.35 5.51
N ALA A 82 -8.97 29.98 6.63
CA ALA A 82 -8.15 31.09 7.13
C ALA A 82 -6.73 30.67 7.54
N GLY A 83 -6.52 29.36 7.81
CA GLY A 83 -5.25 28.76 8.19
C GLY A 83 -4.42 28.24 7.02
N ARG A 84 -4.82 28.44 5.75
CA ARG A 84 -4.17 27.87 4.56
C ARG A 84 -2.66 28.12 4.47
N ASP A 85 -2.16 29.20 5.08
CA ASP A 85 -0.74 29.56 5.05
C ASP A 85 0.16 28.58 5.80
N VAL A 86 -0.38 27.74 6.65
CA VAL A 86 0.33 26.69 7.41
C VAL A 86 -0.09 25.28 7.01
N ARG A 87 -0.78 25.13 5.87
CA ARG A 87 -1.20 23.83 5.34
C ARG A 87 -0.31 23.39 4.19
N GLN A 88 -0.08 22.08 4.11
CA GLN A 88 0.46 21.50 2.89
C GLN A 88 -0.49 20.38 2.43
N VAL A 89 -1.11 20.57 1.26
CA VAL A 89 -2.16 19.67 0.74
C VAL A 89 -1.91 19.36 -0.71
N ALA A 90 -2.08 18.11 -1.10
CA ALA A 90 -2.10 17.69 -2.50
C ALA A 90 -3.32 16.83 -2.78
N MET A 91 -3.88 16.98 -3.98
CA MET A 91 -5.04 16.22 -4.47
C MET A 91 -4.81 15.74 -5.89
N ILE A 92 -5.26 14.55 -6.17
CA ILE A 92 -5.35 13.97 -7.52
C ILE A 92 -6.73 13.36 -7.72
N ASP A 93 -7.35 13.59 -8.87
CA ASP A 93 -8.63 12.96 -9.23
C ASP A 93 -8.44 11.74 -10.13
N ALA A 94 -9.53 11.02 -10.38
CA ALA A 94 -9.54 9.81 -11.20
C ALA A 94 -9.16 10.05 -12.67
N GLN A 95 -9.13 11.30 -13.13
CA GLN A 95 -8.65 11.69 -14.46
C GLN A 95 -7.16 12.05 -14.47
N GLY A 96 -6.48 11.94 -13.32
CA GLY A 96 -5.05 12.25 -13.18
C GLY A 96 -4.74 13.74 -13.07
N ARG A 97 -5.76 14.62 -12.92
CA ARG A 97 -5.54 16.05 -12.70
C ARG A 97 -5.06 16.28 -11.28
N VAL A 98 -3.98 17.01 -11.13
CA VAL A 98 -3.27 17.17 -9.85
C VAL A 98 -3.22 18.62 -9.45
N ALA A 99 -3.34 18.89 -8.16
CA ALA A 99 -3.02 20.17 -7.57
C ALA A 99 -2.31 19.98 -6.22
N ALA A 100 -1.39 20.88 -5.90
CA ALA A 100 -0.70 20.90 -4.62
C ALA A 100 -0.58 22.34 -4.09
N HIS A 101 -0.57 22.46 -2.77
CA HIS A 101 -0.38 23.70 -2.03
C HIS A 101 0.66 23.48 -0.94
N THR A 102 1.60 24.41 -0.85
CA THR A 102 2.51 24.54 0.30
C THR A 102 2.33 25.95 0.83
N GLY A 103 1.89 26.09 2.07
CA GLY A 103 1.58 27.36 2.69
C GLY A 103 2.82 28.24 2.88
N ALA A 104 2.65 29.56 2.77
CA ALA A 104 3.76 30.51 2.88
C ALA A 104 4.41 30.55 4.28
N LYS A 105 3.74 29.97 5.29
CA LYS A 105 4.21 29.86 6.68
C LYS A 105 4.51 28.41 7.10
N ASP A 106 4.58 27.48 6.15
CA ASP A 106 5.07 26.15 6.44
C ASP A 106 6.53 26.24 6.91
N ILE A 107 6.86 25.38 7.88
CA ILE A 107 8.23 25.38 8.43
C ILE A 107 9.23 24.95 7.33
N PRO A 108 10.26 25.78 7.04
CA PRO A 108 11.31 25.44 6.07
C PRO A 108 12.11 24.18 6.47
N ALA A 109 12.68 23.41 5.53
CA ALA A 109 12.46 23.43 4.10
C ALA A 109 11.12 22.77 3.79
N ALA A 110 10.27 23.45 3.04
CA ALA A 110 8.96 23.00 2.61
C ALA A 110 8.74 23.33 1.13
N GLY A 111 8.12 22.42 0.41
CA GLY A 111 7.84 22.59 -1.01
C GLY A 111 7.16 21.36 -1.62
N HIS A 112 6.78 21.50 -2.89
CA HIS A 112 6.17 20.43 -3.66
C HIS A 112 6.62 20.46 -5.12
N ARG A 113 6.39 19.37 -5.83
CA ARG A 113 6.48 19.27 -7.29
C ARG A 113 5.29 18.51 -7.81
N VAL A 114 4.59 19.09 -8.76
CA VAL A 114 3.51 18.44 -9.52
C VAL A 114 4.12 17.91 -10.81
N GLY A 115 3.85 16.66 -11.13
CA GLY A 115 4.18 16.00 -12.37
C GLY A 115 2.94 15.42 -13.03
N VAL A 116 3.12 14.66 -14.11
CA VAL A 116 2.01 14.00 -14.80
C VAL A 116 1.45 12.88 -13.93
N ASN A 117 0.19 13.02 -13.51
CA ASN A 117 -0.51 12.05 -12.65
C ASN A 117 0.11 11.83 -11.26
N TYR A 118 0.91 12.75 -10.75
CA TYR A 118 1.44 12.65 -9.40
C TYR A 118 1.78 14.01 -8.80
N SER A 119 1.89 14.05 -7.48
CA SER A 119 2.52 15.12 -6.72
C SER A 119 3.43 14.53 -5.65
N VAL A 120 4.53 15.20 -5.39
CA VAL A 120 5.39 14.96 -4.23
C VAL A 120 5.51 16.26 -3.44
N GLN A 121 5.43 16.18 -2.12
CA GLN A 121 5.51 17.32 -1.23
C GLN A 121 6.19 16.94 0.07
N ALA A 122 6.83 17.91 0.68
CA ALA A 122 7.52 17.76 1.96
C ALA A 122 7.55 19.08 2.72
N ASN A 123 7.54 19.01 4.04
CA ASN A 123 7.65 20.14 4.97
C ASN A 123 8.52 19.72 6.15
N LEU A 124 9.12 20.66 6.86
CA LEU A 124 10.02 20.37 8.00
C LEU A 124 11.22 19.47 7.63
N MET A 125 11.73 19.63 6.41
CA MET A 125 12.83 18.79 5.94
C MET A 125 14.19 19.33 6.36
N LEU A 126 15.21 18.46 6.34
CA LEU A 126 16.60 18.89 6.59
C LEU A 126 17.08 19.89 5.54
N ASN A 127 16.60 19.79 4.29
CA ASN A 127 16.96 20.64 3.16
C ASN A 127 15.92 20.60 2.03
N ASP A 128 16.07 21.47 1.03
CA ASP A 128 15.18 21.61 -0.11
C ASP A 128 15.40 20.61 -1.27
N LYS A 129 16.30 19.65 -1.10
CA LYS A 129 16.54 18.59 -2.10
C LYS A 129 15.51 17.46 -2.02
N VAL A 130 14.67 17.43 -1.00
CA VAL A 130 13.78 16.30 -0.69
C VAL A 130 12.76 16.09 -1.79
N TRP A 131 11.90 17.05 -2.11
CA TRP A 131 10.85 16.86 -3.13
C TRP A 131 11.39 16.71 -4.55
N PRO A 132 12.52 17.34 -4.99
CA PRO A 132 13.13 17.00 -6.25
C PRO A 132 13.64 15.55 -6.33
N ALA A 133 14.23 15.04 -5.25
CA ALA A 133 14.69 13.65 -5.17
C ALA A 133 13.52 12.67 -5.23
N MET A 134 12.43 12.95 -4.50
CA MET A 134 11.19 12.16 -4.55
C MET A 134 10.63 12.08 -5.97
N ALA A 135 10.49 13.21 -6.65
CA ALA A 135 9.96 13.25 -8.01
C ALA A 135 10.81 12.42 -8.98
N LYS A 136 12.13 12.61 -8.95
CA LYS A 136 13.06 11.84 -9.78
C LYS A 136 12.94 10.33 -9.52
N ALA A 137 12.87 9.93 -8.26
CA ALA A 137 12.76 8.51 -7.90
C ALA A 137 11.42 7.92 -8.34
N PHE A 138 10.31 8.65 -8.17
CA PHE A 138 8.98 8.23 -8.62
C PHE A 138 8.94 8.03 -10.14
N GLU A 139 9.47 8.97 -10.91
CA GLU A 139 9.51 8.94 -12.38
C GLU A 139 10.40 7.79 -12.92
N GLN A 140 11.51 7.50 -12.24
CA GLN A 140 12.47 6.48 -12.67
C GLN A 140 12.18 5.08 -12.12
N SER A 141 11.35 4.96 -11.11
CA SER A 141 11.02 3.69 -10.48
C SER A 141 10.22 2.79 -11.42
N LYS A 142 10.53 1.49 -11.34
CA LYS A 142 9.79 0.42 -12.00
C LYS A 142 8.92 -0.30 -10.97
N GLY A 143 7.91 -1.00 -11.44
CA GLY A 143 6.98 -1.73 -10.58
C GLY A 143 5.60 -1.08 -10.53
N ASP A 144 4.79 -1.50 -9.57
CA ASP A 144 3.45 -0.97 -9.35
C ASP A 144 3.47 0.40 -8.62
N LEU A 145 2.27 0.95 -8.36
CA LEU A 145 2.15 2.25 -7.70
C LEU A 145 2.77 2.25 -6.29
N ALA A 146 2.65 1.14 -5.54
CA ALA A 146 3.24 1.03 -4.21
C ALA A 146 4.78 1.09 -4.27
N ASP A 147 5.42 0.40 -5.23
CA ASP A 147 6.87 0.44 -5.41
C ASP A 147 7.37 1.84 -5.76
N LYS A 148 6.64 2.55 -6.63
CA LYS A 148 6.98 3.93 -7.02
C LYS A 148 6.90 4.89 -5.83
N MET A 149 5.83 4.79 -5.04
CA MET A 149 5.65 5.63 -3.86
C MET A 149 6.70 5.33 -2.77
N LEU A 150 7.01 4.06 -2.52
CA LEU A 150 8.08 3.66 -1.59
C LEU A 150 9.45 4.19 -2.05
N SER A 151 9.74 4.13 -3.37
CA SER A 151 10.98 4.66 -3.93
C SER A 151 11.10 6.17 -3.73
N ALA A 152 9.99 6.90 -3.85
CA ALA A 152 9.96 8.33 -3.56
C ALA A 152 10.25 8.65 -2.08
N LEU A 153 9.66 7.89 -1.14
CA LEU A 153 9.91 8.07 0.29
C LEU A 153 11.35 7.70 0.67
N ASP A 154 11.92 6.65 0.08
CA ASP A 154 13.34 6.28 0.29
C ASP A 154 14.28 7.38 -0.20
N ALA A 155 13.98 7.96 -1.37
CA ALA A 155 14.78 9.06 -1.92
C ALA A 155 14.70 10.31 -1.05
N ALA A 156 13.55 10.60 -0.44
CA ALA A 156 13.39 11.67 0.55
C ALA A 156 14.32 11.42 1.73
N GLN A 157 14.29 10.21 2.30
CA GLN A 157 15.10 9.85 3.44
C GLN A 157 16.60 9.88 3.12
N ALA A 158 17.00 9.43 1.92
CA ALA A 158 18.40 9.38 1.49
C ALA A 158 19.06 10.76 1.39
N VAL A 159 18.30 11.83 1.14
CA VAL A 159 18.82 13.22 1.05
C VAL A 159 18.62 14.02 2.35
N GLY A 160 18.20 13.34 3.44
CA GLY A 160 18.10 13.91 4.77
C GLY A 160 16.73 13.76 5.44
N GLY A 161 15.63 13.72 4.66
CA GLY A 161 14.28 13.51 5.19
C GLY A 161 13.82 14.59 6.17
N ASP A 162 12.93 14.19 7.09
CA ASP A 162 12.41 15.04 8.16
C ASP A 162 13.53 15.40 9.15
N ILE A 163 13.71 16.69 9.42
CA ILE A 163 14.79 17.20 10.29
C ILE A 163 14.70 16.67 11.73
N ARG A 164 13.53 16.23 12.16
CA ARG A 164 13.27 15.67 13.49
C ARG A 164 13.63 14.18 13.57
N GLY A 165 13.73 13.50 12.42
CA GLY A 165 13.99 12.07 12.33
C GLY A 165 12.82 11.28 11.72
N ARG A 166 12.66 10.02 12.14
CA ARG A 166 11.69 9.04 11.60
C ARG A 166 10.84 8.50 12.74
N GLN A 167 9.54 8.28 12.51
CA GLN A 167 8.68 7.67 13.52
C GLN A 167 7.57 6.80 12.92
N SER A 168 6.82 7.30 11.92
CA SER A 168 5.71 6.57 11.36
C SER A 168 5.66 6.68 9.83
N SER A 169 4.93 5.78 9.20
CA SER A 169 4.69 5.79 7.76
C SER A 169 3.36 5.12 7.42
N ALA A 170 2.83 5.43 6.25
CA ALA A 170 1.63 4.78 5.75
C ALA A 170 1.61 4.75 4.22
N LEU A 171 0.86 3.81 3.68
CA LEU A 171 0.61 3.67 2.26
C LEU A 171 -0.81 3.17 2.06
N ILE A 172 -1.60 3.94 1.30
CA ILE A 172 -2.91 3.54 0.83
C ILE A 172 -2.92 3.52 -0.69
N VAL A 173 -3.43 2.45 -1.29
CA VAL A 173 -3.70 2.33 -2.73
C VAL A 173 -5.09 1.77 -2.90
N VAL A 174 -5.87 2.41 -3.75
CA VAL A 174 -7.20 1.96 -4.12
C VAL A 174 -7.28 1.64 -5.61
N SER A 175 -8.19 0.74 -5.97
CA SER A 175 -8.46 0.34 -7.35
C SER A 175 -8.85 1.56 -8.21
N GLY A 176 -8.46 1.53 -9.48
CA GLY A 176 -8.89 2.54 -10.46
C GLY A 176 -10.36 2.45 -10.83
N LYS A 177 -10.99 1.29 -10.60
CA LYS A 177 -12.41 1.05 -10.90
C LYS A 177 -13.14 0.64 -9.63
N PRO A 178 -14.13 1.44 -9.17
CA PRO A 178 -14.89 1.09 -8.00
C PRO A 178 -15.74 -0.17 -8.27
N THR A 179 -15.73 -1.10 -7.33
CA THR A 179 -16.56 -2.32 -7.40
C THR A 179 -17.97 -2.10 -6.86
N GLY A 180 -18.23 -0.94 -6.24
CA GLY A 180 -19.42 -0.65 -5.46
C GLY A 180 -19.35 -1.21 -4.03
N ARG A 181 -18.26 -1.91 -3.69
CA ARG A 181 -17.95 -2.46 -2.37
C ARG A 181 -16.63 -1.86 -1.91
N SER A 182 -16.68 -0.79 -1.15
CA SER A 182 -15.49 -0.01 -0.77
C SER A 182 -14.42 -0.81 -0.02
N TRP A 183 -14.80 -1.93 0.60
CA TRP A 183 -13.87 -2.84 1.27
C TRP A 183 -13.05 -3.69 0.28
N ASP A 184 -13.55 -3.95 -0.94
CA ASP A 184 -12.83 -4.68 -1.99
C ASP A 184 -11.96 -3.75 -2.85
N ASP A 185 -12.20 -2.45 -2.77
CA ASP A 185 -11.49 -1.45 -3.58
C ASP A 185 -10.10 -1.10 -3.04
N ARG A 186 -9.76 -1.57 -1.84
CA ARG A 186 -8.45 -1.33 -1.20
C ARG A 186 -7.42 -2.35 -1.64
N VAL A 187 -6.45 -1.91 -2.43
CA VAL A 187 -5.29 -2.73 -2.84
C VAL A 187 -4.26 -2.81 -1.71
N PHE A 188 -3.97 -1.64 -1.09
CA PHE A 188 -3.16 -1.54 0.12
C PHE A 188 -3.79 -0.53 1.08
N ASP A 189 -3.76 -0.83 2.38
CA ASP A 189 -4.05 0.09 3.48
C ASP A 189 -3.13 -0.30 4.65
N LEU A 190 -1.91 0.21 4.62
CA LEU A 190 -0.83 -0.21 5.51
C LEU A 190 -0.32 0.96 6.32
N ARG A 191 -0.08 0.73 7.61
CA ARG A 191 0.38 1.72 8.57
C ARG A 191 1.47 1.17 9.46
N VAL A 192 2.45 2.00 9.73
CA VAL A 192 3.46 1.82 10.75
C VAL A 192 3.32 3.01 11.69
N ASP A 193 2.71 2.80 12.84
CA ASP A 193 2.29 3.89 13.73
C ASP A 193 3.44 4.46 14.54
N ASP A 194 4.41 3.61 14.93
CA ASP A 194 5.59 4.00 15.70
C ASP A 194 6.73 2.99 15.47
N SER A 195 7.82 3.44 14.85
CA SER A 195 9.01 2.62 14.58
C SER A 195 10.22 3.50 14.33
N PRO A 196 11.42 3.12 14.77
CA PRO A 196 12.66 3.81 14.40
C PRO A 196 13.02 3.66 12.90
N GLU A 197 12.49 2.63 12.23
CA GLU A 197 12.71 2.35 10.80
C GLU A 197 11.38 2.17 10.05
N PRO A 198 10.53 3.22 9.99
CA PRO A 198 9.14 3.07 9.51
C PRO A 198 9.06 2.70 8.02
N LEU A 199 9.99 3.15 7.16
CA LEU A 199 10.00 2.78 5.74
C LEU A 199 10.42 1.34 5.51
N GLN A 200 11.37 0.83 6.31
CA GLN A 200 11.79 -0.56 6.23
C GLN A 200 10.62 -1.49 6.62
N GLU A 201 9.92 -1.12 7.70
CA GLU A 201 8.75 -1.86 8.16
C GLU A 201 7.59 -1.76 7.15
N LEU A 202 7.30 -0.58 6.60
CA LEU A 202 6.25 -0.41 5.58
C LEU A 202 6.55 -1.27 4.34
N ARG A 203 7.80 -1.35 3.91
CA ARG A 203 8.23 -2.19 2.79
C ARG A 203 8.02 -3.67 3.09
N ARG A 204 8.32 -4.10 4.32
CA ARG A 204 8.03 -5.46 4.80
C ARG A 204 6.53 -5.75 4.74
N LEU A 205 5.70 -4.81 5.19
CA LEU A 205 4.24 -4.95 5.15
C LEU A 205 3.68 -5.00 3.73
N VAL A 206 4.19 -4.19 2.79
CA VAL A 206 3.80 -4.27 1.37
C VAL A 206 4.11 -5.66 0.79
N LYS A 207 5.30 -6.20 1.07
CA LYS A 207 5.68 -7.54 0.65
C LYS A 207 4.76 -8.62 1.25
N LEU A 208 4.42 -8.47 2.52
CA LEU A 208 3.51 -9.37 3.24
C LEU A 208 2.09 -9.30 2.65
N GLN A 209 1.57 -8.11 2.40
CA GLN A 209 0.24 -7.94 1.79
C GLN A 209 0.17 -8.60 0.41
N ARG A 210 1.22 -8.48 -0.40
CA ARG A 210 1.28 -9.20 -1.70
C ARG A 210 1.22 -10.71 -1.52
N ALA A 211 1.89 -11.25 -0.51
CA ALA A 211 1.82 -12.67 -0.19
C ALA A 211 0.39 -13.09 0.20
N TYR A 212 -0.28 -12.31 1.05
CA TYR A 212 -1.69 -12.56 1.39
C TYR A 212 -2.64 -12.42 0.20
N ASN A 213 -2.37 -11.51 -0.73
CA ASN A 213 -3.16 -11.41 -1.96
C ASN A 213 -3.05 -12.69 -2.80
N HIS A 214 -1.86 -13.28 -2.90
CA HIS A 214 -1.67 -14.59 -3.52
C HIS A 214 -2.38 -15.72 -2.74
N MET A 215 -2.33 -15.71 -1.41
CA MET A 215 -3.08 -16.67 -0.59
C MET A 215 -4.58 -16.62 -0.90
N ASN A 216 -5.17 -15.42 -0.85
CA ASN A 216 -6.59 -15.22 -1.14
C ASN A 216 -6.97 -15.65 -2.58
N ALA A 217 -6.09 -15.35 -3.55
CA ALA A 217 -6.30 -15.82 -4.93
C ALA A 217 -6.23 -17.36 -5.02
N GLY A 218 -5.36 -17.98 -4.24
CA GLY A 218 -5.26 -19.44 -4.10
C GLY A 218 -6.55 -20.04 -3.54
N ASP A 219 -7.09 -19.48 -2.48
CA ASP A 219 -8.35 -19.91 -1.84
C ASP A 219 -9.52 -19.84 -2.84
N VAL A 220 -9.64 -18.72 -3.56
CA VAL A 220 -10.68 -18.53 -4.59
C VAL A 220 -10.52 -19.54 -5.73
N ALA A 221 -9.30 -19.81 -6.18
CA ALA A 221 -9.05 -20.81 -7.22
C ALA A 221 -9.46 -22.22 -6.77
N VAL A 222 -9.16 -22.59 -5.53
CA VAL A 222 -9.57 -23.88 -4.94
C VAL A 222 -11.09 -23.97 -4.83
N GLU A 223 -11.77 -22.92 -4.39
CA GLU A 223 -13.24 -22.86 -4.32
C GLU A 223 -13.87 -23.09 -5.72
N HIS A 224 -13.27 -22.51 -6.76
CA HIS A 224 -13.68 -22.69 -8.14
C HIS A 224 -13.20 -24.04 -8.76
N LYS A 225 -12.61 -24.93 -7.97
CA LYS A 225 -12.08 -26.23 -8.38
C LYS A 225 -10.91 -26.15 -9.37
N ASP A 226 -10.22 -25.03 -9.44
CA ASP A 226 -8.96 -24.85 -10.18
C ASP A 226 -7.78 -25.04 -9.23
N ALA A 227 -7.54 -26.29 -8.89
CA ALA A 227 -6.52 -26.68 -7.92
C ALA A 227 -5.09 -26.33 -8.39
N GLU A 228 -4.83 -26.38 -9.70
CA GLU A 228 -3.51 -26.03 -10.26
C GLU A 228 -3.25 -24.52 -10.16
N ALA A 229 -4.26 -23.68 -10.43
CA ALA A 229 -4.15 -22.24 -10.16
C ALA A 229 -3.91 -21.98 -8.66
N GLY A 230 -4.67 -22.64 -7.78
CA GLY A 230 -4.50 -22.55 -6.35
C GLY A 230 -3.06 -22.84 -5.90
N LEU A 231 -2.47 -23.93 -6.39
CA LEU A 231 -1.07 -24.25 -6.06
C LEU A 231 -0.07 -23.20 -6.54
N ARG A 232 -0.23 -22.67 -7.75
CA ARG A 232 0.65 -21.61 -8.26
C ARG A 232 0.60 -20.39 -7.36
N GLU A 233 -0.59 -20.01 -6.93
CA GLU A 233 -0.80 -18.86 -6.04
C GLU A 233 -0.19 -19.08 -4.64
N TYR A 234 -0.41 -20.25 -4.00
CA TYR A 234 0.21 -20.57 -2.71
C TYR A 234 1.75 -20.63 -2.80
N ALA A 235 2.29 -21.20 -3.88
CA ALA A 235 3.73 -21.21 -4.10
C ALA A 235 4.30 -19.78 -4.28
N ALA A 236 3.57 -18.91 -4.97
CA ALA A 236 3.95 -17.49 -5.12
C ALA A 236 3.93 -16.75 -3.76
N ALA A 237 2.92 -17.01 -2.93
CA ALA A 237 2.85 -16.47 -1.57
C ALA A 237 4.05 -16.90 -0.72
N GLU A 238 4.37 -18.21 -0.69
CA GLU A 238 5.53 -18.76 0.02
C GLU A 238 6.85 -18.16 -0.50
N ALA A 239 7.01 -18.01 -1.82
CA ALA A 239 8.22 -17.42 -2.41
C ALA A 239 8.45 -15.97 -1.97
N LEU A 240 7.37 -15.20 -1.77
CA LEU A 240 7.46 -13.84 -1.25
C LEU A 240 7.90 -13.79 0.21
N VAL A 241 7.41 -14.67 1.07
CA VAL A 241 7.71 -14.69 2.52
C VAL A 241 8.02 -16.11 2.99
N PRO A 242 9.18 -16.65 2.59
CA PRO A 242 9.52 -18.07 2.75
C PRO A 242 9.60 -18.55 4.21
N ASP A 243 9.73 -17.63 5.17
CA ASP A 243 9.78 -17.95 6.60
C ASP A 243 8.42 -17.81 7.30
N SER A 244 7.35 -17.49 6.57
CA SER A 244 6.01 -17.41 7.12
C SER A 244 5.42 -18.81 7.32
N ALA A 245 5.23 -19.20 8.57
CA ALA A 245 4.58 -20.46 8.92
C ALA A 245 3.20 -20.61 8.25
N GLU A 246 2.44 -19.54 8.18
CA GLU A 246 1.09 -19.54 7.62
C GLU A 246 1.10 -19.81 6.11
N MET A 247 1.97 -19.15 5.33
CA MET A 247 2.07 -19.36 3.89
C MET A 247 2.49 -20.78 3.56
N ILE A 248 3.48 -21.31 4.28
CA ILE A 248 3.95 -22.70 4.13
C ILE A 248 2.85 -23.70 4.51
N TYR A 249 2.10 -23.40 5.59
CA TYR A 249 1.08 -24.31 6.10
C TYR A 249 -0.08 -24.49 5.11
N TRP A 250 -0.66 -23.41 4.61
CA TRP A 250 -1.78 -23.48 3.68
C TRP A 250 -1.37 -24.05 2.32
N HIS A 251 -0.13 -23.80 1.87
CA HIS A 251 0.43 -24.50 0.70
C HIS A 251 0.47 -26.01 0.95
N ALA A 252 0.94 -26.46 2.13
CA ALA A 252 0.94 -27.89 2.47
C ALA A 252 -0.46 -28.49 2.53
N VAL A 253 -1.45 -27.79 3.07
CA VAL A 253 -2.86 -28.22 3.11
C VAL A 253 -3.42 -28.37 1.70
N ALA A 254 -3.15 -27.41 0.81
CA ALA A 254 -3.56 -27.48 -0.60
C ALA A 254 -2.99 -28.72 -1.31
N LEU A 255 -1.69 -29.01 -1.11
CA LEU A 255 -1.06 -30.22 -1.66
C LEU A 255 -1.74 -31.51 -1.18
N VAL A 256 -2.12 -31.60 0.10
CA VAL A 256 -2.85 -32.76 0.64
C VAL A 256 -4.19 -32.91 -0.06
N ASN A 257 -4.96 -31.84 -0.21
CA ASN A 257 -6.26 -31.86 -0.86
C ASN A 257 -6.18 -32.24 -2.35
N MET A 258 -5.03 -31.99 -2.99
CA MET A 258 -4.71 -32.44 -4.35
C MET A 258 -4.11 -33.84 -4.41
N LYS A 259 -4.10 -34.61 -3.31
CA LYS A 259 -3.51 -35.95 -3.19
C LYS A 259 -1.99 -35.99 -3.41
N ARG A 260 -1.30 -34.87 -3.31
CA ARG A 260 0.16 -34.70 -3.37
C ARG A 260 0.79 -34.75 -1.98
N VAL A 261 0.40 -35.75 -1.19
CA VAL A 261 0.76 -35.85 0.24
C VAL A 261 2.26 -35.86 0.44
N GLU A 262 3.03 -36.58 -0.38
CA GLU A 262 4.49 -36.67 -0.21
C GLU A 262 5.18 -35.30 -0.31
N GLU A 263 4.68 -34.44 -1.16
CA GLU A 263 5.22 -33.08 -1.33
C GLU A 263 4.82 -32.15 -0.18
N SER A 264 3.70 -32.41 0.48
CA SER A 264 3.26 -31.62 1.63
C SER A 264 4.07 -31.90 2.92
N LEU A 265 4.57 -33.13 3.09
CA LEU A 265 5.22 -33.53 4.35
C LEU A 265 6.46 -32.70 4.72
N PRO A 266 7.36 -32.32 3.79
CA PRO A 266 8.46 -31.40 4.09
C PRO A 266 7.99 -30.02 4.58
N LEU A 267 6.89 -29.51 4.02
CA LEU A 267 6.32 -28.21 4.41
C LEU A 267 5.73 -28.28 5.82
N PHE A 268 4.92 -29.30 6.11
CA PHE A 268 4.43 -29.52 7.48
C PHE A 268 5.56 -29.66 8.49
N ARG A 269 6.63 -30.37 8.13
CA ARG A 269 7.81 -30.49 9.01
C ARG A 269 8.41 -29.13 9.35
N ARG A 270 8.58 -28.26 8.34
CA ARG A 270 9.07 -26.89 8.55
C ARG A 270 8.17 -26.10 9.49
N VAL A 271 6.88 -26.10 9.22
CA VAL A 271 5.91 -25.35 10.02
C VAL A 271 5.84 -25.82 11.46
N PHE A 272 5.81 -27.14 11.68
CA PHE A 272 5.76 -27.72 13.03
C PHE A 272 7.04 -27.52 13.82
N ALA A 273 8.17 -27.27 13.13
CA ALA A 273 9.41 -26.88 13.78
C ALA A 273 9.42 -25.39 14.20
N LEU A 274 8.69 -24.55 13.48
CA LEU A 274 8.53 -23.12 13.84
C LEU A 274 7.61 -22.94 15.04
N ASP A 275 6.44 -23.62 15.04
CA ASP A 275 5.49 -23.60 16.15
C ASP A 275 4.66 -24.89 16.17
N ALA A 276 4.69 -25.59 17.32
CA ALA A 276 3.96 -26.84 17.51
C ALA A 276 2.43 -26.69 17.48
N ASN A 277 1.90 -25.49 17.66
CA ASN A 277 0.46 -25.22 17.60
C ASN A 277 -0.14 -25.55 16.23
N TRP A 278 0.64 -25.42 15.15
CA TRP A 278 0.21 -25.80 13.80
C TRP A 278 -0.11 -27.29 13.68
N ARG A 279 0.59 -28.15 14.46
CA ARG A 279 0.30 -29.58 14.54
C ARG A 279 -1.08 -29.81 15.15
N THR A 280 -1.39 -29.08 16.22
CA THR A 280 -2.71 -29.12 16.87
C THR A 280 -3.81 -28.60 15.91
N LEU A 281 -3.54 -27.51 15.18
CA LEU A 281 -4.47 -27.01 14.18
C LEU A 281 -4.79 -28.06 13.12
N THR A 282 -3.77 -28.79 12.63
CA THR A 282 -3.95 -29.84 11.62
C THR A 282 -4.97 -30.91 12.05
N THR A 283 -5.03 -31.28 13.35
CA THR A 283 -6.01 -32.26 13.85
C THR A 283 -7.46 -31.74 13.85
N ARG A 284 -7.66 -30.45 13.71
CA ARG A 284 -8.99 -29.80 13.73
C ARG A 284 -9.56 -29.59 12.33
N LEU A 285 -8.72 -29.57 11.29
CA LEU A 285 -9.14 -29.27 9.92
C LEU A 285 -10.15 -30.26 9.33
N PRO A 286 -10.10 -31.59 9.62
CA PRO A 286 -11.10 -32.53 9.12
C PRO A 286 -12.52 -32.19 9.56
N GLN A 287 -12.69 -31.69 10.79
CA GLN A 287 -14.01 -31.36 11.36
C GLN A 287 -14.74 -30.26 10.58
N VAL A 288 -14.01 -29.42 9.85
CA VAL A 288 -14.53 -28.31 9.05
C VAL A 288 -14.34 -28.50 7.55
N GLY A 289 -13.92 -29.73 7.14
CA GLY A 289 -13.77 -30.10 5.73
C GLY A 289 -12.56 -29.50 5.01
N LEU A 290 -11.59 -28.90 5.73
CA LEU A 290 -10.38 -28.31 5.15
C LEU A 290 -9.28 -29.35 4.92
N LEU A 291 -9.37 -30.54 5.50
CA LEU A 291 -8.58 -31.74 5.18
C LEU A 291 -9.52 -32.94 5.11
N PRO A 292 -9.14 -34.02 4.39
CA PRO A 292 -9.90 -35.28 4.40
C PRO A 292 -10.04 -35.84 5.81
N ASP A 293 -11.23 -36.37 6.14
CA ASP A 293 -11.48 -37.10 7.40
C ASP A 293 -10.89 -38.52 7.30
N ASP A 294 -9.57 -38.59 7.22
CA ASP A 294 -8.77 -39.82 7.20
C ASP A 294 -7.77 -39.77 8.37
N ARG A 295 -8.08 -40.53 9.41
CA ARG A 295 -7.24 -40.61 10.61
C ARG A 295 -5.80 -41.03 10.30
N LYS A 296 -5.59 -42.00 9.37
CA LYS A 296 -4.24 -42.44 9.03
C LYS A 296 -3.42 -41.35 8.33
N LEU A 297 -4.09 -40.59 7.48
CA LEU A 297 -3.48 -39.44 6.81
C LEU A 297 -3.10 -38.35 7.83
N ILE A 298 -4.03 -38.00 8.74
CA ILE A 298 -3.78 -36.99 9.77
C ILE A 298 -2.67 -37.46 10.72
N ASP A 299 -2.69 -38.70 11.18
CA ASP A 299 -1.62 -39.27 12.00
C ASP A 299 -0.25 -39.23 11.26
N ARG A 300 -0.22 -39.50 9.97
CA ARG A 300 0.98 -39.41 9.17
C ARG A 300 1.54 -37.99 9.08
N ILE A 301 0.68 -37.02 8.82
CA ILE A 301 1.06 -35.60 8.74
C ILE A 301 1.57 -35.13 10.11
N THR A 302 0.80 -35.39 11.17
CA THR A 302 1.15 -34.89 12.51
C THR A 302 2.37 -35.55 13.14
N ASN A 303 2.76 -36.74 12.66
CA ASN A 303 3.95 -37.46 13.13
C ASN A 303 5.23 -37.14 12.33
N VAL A 304 5.20 -36.21 11.34
CA VAL A 304 6.44 -35.79 10.68
C VAL A 304 7.40 -35.17 11.71
N GLN A 305 8.59 -35.78 11.84
CA GLN A 305 9.61 -35.31 12.78
C GLN A 305 10.39 -34.14 12.16
N GLY A 306 10.67 -33.13 12.99
CA GLY A 306 11.66 -32.10 12.62
C GLY A 306 13.03 -32.74 12.39
N SER A 307 13.75 -32.30 11.36
CA SER A 307 15.18 -32.63 11.27
C SER A 307 15.85 -32.07 12.51
N ARG A 308 16.55 -32.92 13.29
CA ARG A 308 17.44 -32.50 14.37
C ARG A 308 18.60 -31.72 13.83
#